data_97b66ad87acc7a9f43975e974ce8a764
#
_entry.id   97b66ad87acc7a9f43975e974ce8a764
#
_cell.length_a   1.000
_cell.length_b   1.000
_cell.length_c   1.000
_cell.angle_alpha   90.00
_cell.angle_beta   90.00
_cell.angle_gamma   90.00
#
_symmetry.space_group_name_H-M   'P 1'
#
loop_
_entity.id
_entity.type
_entity.pdbx_description
1 polymer ?
#
loop_
_entity_poly.entity_id
_entity_poly.type
_entity_poly.pdbx_seq_one_letter_code
_entity_poly.pdbx_strand_id
1 'polypeptide(L)'
;MVTNGYDYTTSFLESYVNAFGKDPSNINNVFKFSRTWYNELARRNSDPSYEKWRVNNRNVYEYFGNTNWYDVFYKDYTTGHQHNISVTGGGDVASYYVSGRMFEQDGIYNAGDEKYQQFNVKAKGIVNVKPWLRVENTTDFMYRYSPQPTSNTGISTTPMTVSRMLNHQAYPVALVTNPDGTWTEAAVYTGWAGFVEGNSWRKDRKFDMNNRTAVTIDLLK
;
A
#
# COMPACT_ATOMS: atom_id res chain seq x y z
N MET A 1 15.15 8.23 -5.75
CA MET A 1 14.72 7.67 -7.05
C MET A 1 14.63 8.80 -8.07
N VAL A 2 15.03 8.58 -9.31
CA VAL A 2 14.89 9.57 -10.38
C VAL A 2 13.45 9.47 -10.89
N THR A 3 12.67 10.52 -10.68
CA THR A 3 11.25 10.60 -11.09
C THR A 3 11.06 11.40 -12.39
N ASN A 4 12.09 12.12 -12.82
CA ASN A 4 12.09 12.87 -14.08
C ASN A 4 12.40 11.92 -15.24
N GLY A 5 11.55 11.90 -16.27
CA GLY A 5 11.69 11.00 -17.41
C GLY A 5 12.93 11.26 -18.26
N TYR A 6 13.32 12.52 -18.44
CA TYR A 6 14.51 12.88 -19.20
C TYR A 6 15.79 12.50 -18.46
N ASP A 7 15.89 12.85 -17.17
CA ASP A 7 17.08 12.54 -16.35
C ASP A 7 17.24 11.03 -16.18
N TYR A 8 16.16 10.30 -15.95
CA TYR A 8 16.15 8.84 -15.89
C TYR A 8 16.71 8.23 -17.18
N THR A 9 16.20 8.69 -18.33
CA THR A 9 16.58 8.14 -19.62
C THR A 9 18.01 8.49 -19.98
N THR A 10 18.46 9.69 -19.63
CA THR A 10 19.85 10.13 -19.86
C THR A 10 20.82 9.26 -19.07
N SER A 11 20.57 9.07 -17.76
CA SER A 11 21.41 8.22 -16.91
C SER A 11 21.42 6.77 -17.38
N PHE A 12 20.25 6.27 -17.84
CA PHE A 12 20.16 4.92 -18.41
C PHE A 12 20.98 4.80 -19.70
N LEU A 13 20.88 5.79 -20.62
CA LEU A 13 21.63 5.82 -21.88
C LEU A 13 23.12 5.80 -21.62
N GLU A 14 23.61 6.68 -20.75
CA GLU A 14 25.03 6.76 -20.40
C GLU A 14 25.54 5.44 -19.83
N SER A 15 24.80 4.86 -18.90
CA SER A 15 25.14 3.56 -18.30
C SER A 15 25.17 2.44 -19.32
N TYR A 16 24.19 2.41 -20.23
CA TYR A 16 24.11 1.39 -21.27
C TYR A 16 25.26 1.50 -22.27
N VAL A 17 25.56 2.72 -22.76
CA VAL A 17 26.67 2.97 -23.71
C VAL A 17 28.00 2.64 -23.07
N ASN A 18 28.21 3.01 -21.81
CA ASN A 18 29.42 2.67 -21.06
C ASN A 18 29.63 1.17 -20.90
N ALA A 19 28.55 0.42 -20.66
CA ALA A 19 28.60 -1.02 -20.45
C ALA A 19 28.77 -1.82 -21.74
N PHE A 20 28.12 -1.39 -22.82
CA PHE A 20 28.00 -2.19 -24.06
C PHE A 20 28.70 -1.56 -25.30
N GLY A 21 29.20 -0.33 -25.22
CA GLY A 21 29.86 0.38 -26.31
C GLY A 21 28.96 0.71 -27.50
N LYS A 22 27.63 0.64 -27.33
CA LYS A 22 26.65 0.89 -28.39
C LYS A 22 25.33 1.44 -27.83
N ASP A 23 24.54 2.09 -28.68
CA ASP A 23 23.22 2.58 -28.31
C ASP A 23 22.21 1.44 -28.05
N PRO A 24 21.28 1.60 -27.11
CA PRO A 24 20.18 0.69 -26.95
C PRO A 24 19.22 0.77 -28.14
N SER A 25 18.56 -0.33 -28.47
CA SER A 25 17.59 -0.38 -29.57
C SER A 25 16.14 -0.56 -29.10
N ASN A 26 15.94 -1.43 -28.13
CA ASN A 26 14.65 -1.72 -27.56
C ASN A 26 14.85 -2.47 -26.24
N ILE A 27 14.20 -2.06 -25.17
CA ILE A 27 14.38 -2.67 -23.84
C ILE A 27 13.28 -3.65 -23.52
N ASN A 28 12.02 -3.21 -23.65
CA ASN A 28 10.83 -4.05 -23.44
C ASN A 28 9.61 -3.44 -24.14
N ASN A 29 8.43 -4.02 -23.93
CA ASN A 29 7.21 -3.55 -24.56
C ASN A 29 6.76 -2.17 -24.07
N VAL A 30 7.01 -1.85 -22.81
CA VAL A 30 6.62 -0.58 -22.19
C VAL A 30 7.64 0.52 -22.52
N PHE A 31 8.93 0.16 -22.54
CA PHE A 31 10.01 1.12 -22.74
C PHE A 31 10.73 0.87 -24.07
N LYS A 32 10.28 1.55 -25.10
CA LYS A 32 10.88 1.55 -26.44
C LYS A 32 11.97 2.59 -26.46
N PHE A 33 13.24 2.17 -26.49
CA PHE A 33 14.38 3.05 -26.43
C PHE A 33 15.26 2.92 -27.69
N SER A 34 15.52 4.05 -28.34
CA SER A 34 16.53 4.20 -29.41
C SER A 34 17.13 5.60 -29.33
N ARG A 35 18.28 5.82 -29.93
CA ARG A 35 18.88 7.16 -30.01
C ARG A 35 17.93 8.19 -30.64
N THR A 36 17.22 7.82 -31.69
CA THR A 36 16.25 8.69 -32.36
C THR A 36 15.10 9.06 -31.42
N TRP A 37 14.60 8.09 -30.67
CA TRP A 37 13.54 8.35 -29.67
C TRP A 37 14.06 9.24 -28.54
N TYR A 38 15.29 9.01 -28.06
CA TYR A 38 15.91 9.84 -27.02
C TYR A 38 16.10 11.29 -27.48
N ASN A 39 16.55 11.52 -28.71
CA ASN A 39 16.68 12.86 -29.24
C ASN A 39 15.34 13.60 -29.31
N GLU A 40 14.27 12.88 -29.62
CA GLU A 40 12.90 13.42 -29.57
C GLU A 40 12.45 13.72 -28.14
N LEU A 41 12.78 12.87 -27.17
CA LEU A 41 12.54 13.14 -25.74
C LEU A 41 13.26 14.42 -25.31
N ALA A 42 14.54 14.57 -25.65
CA ALA A 42 15.32 15.75 -25.32
C ALA A 42 14.70 17.04 -25.91
N ARG A 43 14.28 16.98 -27.17
CA ARG A 43 13.59 18.09 -27.84
C ARG A 43 12.28 18.48 -27.13
N ARG A 44 11.46 17.49 -26.75
CA ARG A 44 10.17 17.72 -26.06
C ARG A 44 10.36 18.13 -24.61
N ASN A 45 11.46 17.74 -23.99
CA ASN A 45 11.78 18.18 -22.64
C ASN A 45 12.22 19.66 -22.61
N SER A 46 12.91 20.14 -23.66
CA SER A 46 13.36 21.53 -23.75
C SER A 46 12.25 22.53 -24.08
N ASP A 47 11.13 22.08 -24.62
CA ASP A 47 9.99 22.93 -24.99
C ASP A 47 8.66 22.35 -24.47
N PRO A 48 8.06 22.98 -23.44
CA PRO A 48 6.80 22.52 -22.85
C PRO A 48 5.58 22.56 -23.80
N SER A 49 5.68 23.22 -24.94
CA SER A 49 4.58 23.30 -25.92
C SER A 49 4.34 21.98 -26.66
N TYR A 50 5.32 21.09 -26.65
CA TYR A 50 5.17 19.79 -27.29
C TYR A 50 4.34 18.84 -26.44
N GLU A 51 3.43 18.10 -27.12
CA GLU A 51 2.70 16.99 -26.52
C GLU A 51 3.66 15.93 -25.94
N LYS A 52 3.32 15.36 -24.81
CA LYS A 52 4.13 14.32 -24.17
C LYS A 52 3.93 12.93 -24.77
N TRP A 53 3.34 12.87 -25.95
CA TRP A 53 3.10 11.65 -26.72
C TRP A 53 3.10 11.95 -28.22
N ARG A 54 3.17 10.88 -29.02
CA ARG A 54 2.87 10.91 -30.45
C ARG A 54 2.42 9.53 -30.90
N VAL A 55 1.78 9.45 -32.07
CA VAL A 55 1.54 8.19 -32.77
C VAL A 55 2.68 7.97 -33.75
N ASN A 56 3.30 6.81 -33.72
CA ASN A 56 4.40 6.45 -34.62
C ASN A 56 3.88 5.84 -35.94
N ASN A 57 4.80 5.51 -36.87
CA ASN A 57 4.47 4.96 -38.18
C ASN A 57 3.76 3.57 -38.13
N ARG A 58 3.71 2.93 -36.95
CA ARG A 58 3.03 1.65 -36.74
C ARG A 58 1.67 1.84 -36.07
N ASN A 59 1.16 3.06 -36.03
CA ASN A 59 -0.08 3.44 -35.35
C ASN A 59 -0.09 3.07 -33.86
N VAL A 60 1.05 3.23 -33.17
CA VAL A 60 1.25 2.95 -31.75
C VAL A 60 1.65 4.24 -31.04
N TYR A 61 1.14 4.46 -29.84
CA TYR A 61 1.54 5.57 -28.98
C TYR A 61 2.99 5.43 -28.53
N GLU A 62 3.75 6.51 -28.65
CA GLU A 62 5.06 6.70 -28.04
C GLU A 62 4.97 7.83 -27.02
N TYR A 63 5.58 7.62 -25.83
CA TYR A 63 5.47 8.55 -24.71
C TYR A 63 6.78 9.26 -24.44
N PHE A 64 6.67 10.51 -24.02
CA PHE A 64 7.75 11.42 -23.67
C PHE A 64 7.39 12.16 -22.38
N GLY A 65 6.77 11.44 -21.44
CA GLY A 65 6.22 11.99 -20.21
C GLY A 65 7.25 12.21 -19.13
N ASN A 66 6.72 12.66 -18.02
CA ASN A 66 7.48 12.88 -16.79
C ASN A 66 6.58 12.48 -15.59
N THR A 67 6.24 11.20 -15.53
CA THR A 67 5.29 10.64 -14.56
C THR A 67 6.02 10.21 -13.30
N ASN A 68 5.69 10.81 -12.17
CA ASN A 68 6.07 10.30 -10.87
C ASN A 68 5.10 9.19 -10.45
N TRP A 69 5.46 7.96 -10.73
CA TRP A 69 4.63 6.79 -10.41
C TRP A 69 4.40 6.60 -8.90
N TYR A 70 5.26 7.16 -8.03
CA TYR A 70 5.02 7.13 -6.60
C TYR A 70 3.83 8.01 -6.22
N ASP A 71 3.75 9.22 -6.76
CA ASP A 71 2.62 10.13 -6.52
C ASP A 71 1.32 9.58 -7.15
N VAL A 72 1.44 8.77 -8.22
CA VAL A 72 0.29 8.06 -8.80
C VAL A 72 -0.23 7.01 -7.82
N PHE A 73 0.65 6.21 -7.23
CA PHE A 73 0.26 5.07 -6.38
C PHE A 73 -0.04 5.46 -4.93
N TYR A 74 0.73 6.38 -4.35
CA TYR A 74 0.73 6.63 -2.92
C TYR A 74 0.23 8.02 -2.58
N LYS A 75 -0.55 8.09 -1.52
CA LYS A 75 -0.93 9.33 -0.87
C LYS A 75 0.28 9.94 -0.17
N ASP A 76 0.36 11.27 -0.11
CA ASP A 76 1.39 11.97 0.64
C ASP A 76 1.27 11.71 2.15
N TYR A 77 0.04 11.51 2.63
CA TYR A 77 -0.24 11.19 4.03
C TYR A 77 -1.49 10.34 4.14
N THR A 78 -1.58 9.60 5.24
CA THR A 78 -2.79 8.87 5.63
C THR A 78 -3.22 9.29 7.02
N THR A 79 -4.51 9.13 7.30
CA THR A 79 -5.07 9.44 8.61
C THR A 79 -5.38 8.16 9.37
N GLY A 80 -5.29 8.27 10.69
CA GLY A 80 -5.72 7.22 11.58
C GLY A 80 -6.28 7.81 12.86
N HIS A 81 -7.25 7.14 13.44
CA HIS A 81 -7.83 7.57 14.71
C HIS A 81 -8.03 6.40 15.65
N GLN A 82 -8.01 6.70 16.94
CA GLN A 82 -8.18 5.72 17.99
C GLN A 82 -9.10 6.27 19.06
N HIS A 83 -10.05 5.45 19.47
CA HIS A 83 -10.94 5.72 20.58
C HIS A 83 -10.76 4.66 21.64
N ASN A 84 -10.67 5.08 22.90
CA ASN A 84 -10.55 4.21 24.05
C ASN A 84 -11.61 4.62 25.08
N ILE A 85 -12.27 3.63 25.66
CA ILE A 85 -13.14 3.81 26.79
C ILE A 85 -12.84 2.75 27.83
N SER A 86 -12.88 3.10 29.10
CA SER A 86 -12.78 2.12 30.18
C SER A 86 -13.64 2.48 31.35
N VAL A 87 -14.09 1.46 32.05
CA VAL A 87 -14.85 1.57 33.29
C VAL A 87 -14.22 0.64 34.31
N THR A 88 -14.02 1.12 35.49
CA THR A 88 -13.56 0.36 36.64
C THR A 88 -14.48 0.61 37.82
N GLY A 89 -14.65 -0.40 38.61
CA GLY A 89 -15.47 -0.29 39.82
C GLY A 89 -15.26 -1.46 40.74
N GLY A 90 -15.79 -1.36 41.96
CA GLY A 90 -15.76 -2.45 42.91
C GLY A 90 -15.65 -1.98 44.35
N GLY A 91 -15.49 -2.93 45.23
CA GLY A 91 -15.29 -2.79 46.68
C GLY A 91 -14.43 -3.92 47.21
N ASP A 92 -14.48 -4.14 48.50
CA ASP A 92 -13.64 -5.13 49.23
C ASP A 92 -13.86 -6.59 48.76
N VAL A 93 -15.09 -6.90 48.33
CA VAL A 93 -15.48 -8.25 47.94
C VAL A 93 -15.23 -8.51 46.46
N ALA A 94 -15.51 -7.53 45.60
CA ALA A 94 -15.36 -7.73 44.16
C ALA A 94 -14.95 -6.42 43.47
N SER A 95 -14.16 -6.55 42.44
CA SER A 95 -13.77 -5.43 41.54
C SER A 95 -13.77 -5.86 40.11
N TYR A 96 -13.98 -4.90 39.23
CA TYR A 96 -14.01 -5.14 37.79
C TYR A 96 -13.34 -4.00 37.04
N TYR A 97 -12.83 -4.34 35.87
CA TYR A 97 -12.32 -3.44 34.86
C TYR A 97 -12.81 -3.90 33.49
N VAL A 98 -13.41 -3.00 32.72
CA VAL A 98 -13.80 -3.26 31.33
C VAL A 98 -13.27 -2.13 30.47
N SER A 99 -12.65 -2.45 29.34
CA SER A 99 -12.22 -1.46 28.37
C SER A 99 -12.55 -1.88 26.94
N GLY A 100 -12.83 -0.88 26.11
CA GLY A 100 -12.98 -1.01 24.68
C GLY A 100 -11.99 -0.08 23.96
N ARG A 101 -11.41 -0.57 22.90
CA ARG A 101 -10.55 0.20 22.00
C ARG A 101 -11.01 -0.02 20.58
N MET A 102 -11.16 1.06 19.82
CA MET A 102 -11.33 1.07 18.37
C MET A 102 -10.14 1.81 17.77
N PHE A 103 -9.51 1.19 16.78
CA PHE A 103 -8.46 1.81 15.97
C PHE A 103 -8.84 1.66 14.50
N GLU A 104 -8.72 2.74 13.76
CA GLU A 104 -8.94 2.78 12.32
C GLU A 104 -7.83 3.57 11.66
N GLN A 105 -7.34 3.09 10.53
CA GLN A 105 -6.30 3.74 9.74
C GLN A 105 -6.62 3.58 8.25
N ASP A 106 -6.60 4.68 7.53
CA ASP A 106 -6.77 4.69 6.08
C ASP A 106 -5.55 4.08 5.39
N GLY A 107 -5.78 3.48 4.22
CA GLY A 107 -4.73 2.93 3.39
C GLY A 107 -3.87 3.99 2.72
N ILE A 108 -2.69 3.57 2.26
CA ILE A 108 -1.68 4.45 1.67
C ILE A 108 -1.84 4.64 0.16
N TYR A 109 -2.67 3.83 -0.51
CA TYR A 109 -2.83 3.94 -1.96
C TYR A 109 -3.84 5.00 -2.36
N ASN A 110 -3.58 5.66 -3.50
CA ASN A 110 -4.49 6.65 -4.08
C ASN A 110 -5.76 6.04 -4.66
N ALA A 111 -5.73 4.74 -4.97
CA ALA A 111 -6.88 4.01 -5.48
C ALA A 111 -7.29 2.91 -4.52
N GLY A 112 -8.62 2.67 -4.45
CA GLY A 112 -9.21 1.69 -3.55
C GLY A 112 -9.46 2.25 -2.14
N ASP A 113 -10.42 1.65 -1.46
CA ASP A 113 -10.82 2.01 -0.08
C ASP A 113 -10.21 1.02 0.91
N GLU A 114 -8.89 0.89 0.91
CA GLU A 114 -8.23 0.08 1.92
C GLU A 114 -8.28 0.80 3.28
N LYS A 115 -8.70 0.07 4.29
CA LYS A 115 -8.85 0.60 5.63
C LYS A 115 -8.55 -0.48 6.66
N TYR A 116 -7.56 -0.25 7.49
CA TYR A 116 -7.29 -1.13 8.61
C TYR A 116 -8.21 -0.79 9.78
N GLN A 117 -8.91 -1.78 10.31
CA GLN A 117 -9.78 -1.63 11.48
C GLN A 117 -9.44 -2.67 12.53
N GLN A 118 -9.36 -2.23 13.79
CA GLN A 118 -9.14 -3.12 14.92
C GLN A 118 -10.01 -2.73 16.11
N PHE A 119 -10.70 -3.72 16.65
CA PHE A 119 -11.50 -3.59 17.85
C PHE A 119 -10.94 -4.51 18.93
N ASN A 120 -10.78 -3.99 20.13
CA ASN A 120 -10.34 -4.74 21.28
C ASN A 120 -11.34 -4.54 22.42
N VAL A 121 -11.67 -5.61 23.11
CA VAL A 121 -12.42 -5.57 24.37
C VAL A 121 -11.62 -6.35 25.40
N LYS A 122 -11.46 -5.76 26.58
CA LYS A 122 -10.85 -6.41 27.72
C LYS A 122 -11.80 -6.33 28.91
N ALA A 123 -12.05 -7.45 29.54
CA ALA A 123 -12.78 -7.55 30.79
C ALA A 123 -11.93 -8.25 31.84
N LYS A 124 -11.82 -7.66 33.01
CA LYS A 124 -11.16 -8.26 34.17
C LYS A 124 -12.09 -8.20 35.36
N GLY A 125 -12.28 -9.33 36.01
CA GLY A 125 -13.03 -9.45 37.27
C GLY A 125 -12.15 -10.08 38.34
N ILE A 126 -12.28 -9.58 39.54
CA ILE A 126 -11.63 -10.13 40.75
C ILE A 126 -12.72 -10.29 41.80
N VAL A 127 -12.75 -11.47 42.44
CA VAL A 127 -13.68 -11.74 43.54
C VAL A 127 -12.89 -12.36 44.72
N ASN A 128 -12.98 -11.74 45.88
CA ASN A 128 -12.49 -12.26 47.14
C ASN A 128 -13.62 -13.11 47.79
N VAL A 129 -13.66 -14.39 47.45
CA VAL A 129 -14.73 -15.31 47.88
C VAL A 129 -14.65 -15.52 49.39
N LYS A 130 -13.44 -15.59 49.93
CA LYS A 130 -13.10 -15.68 51.37
C LYS A 130 -11.81 -14.90 51.60
N PRO A 131 -11.45 -14.55 52.84
CA PRO A 131 -10.19 -13.91 53.14
C PRO A 131 -8.94 -14.67 52.65
N TRP A 132 -9.08 -15.98 52.49
CA TRP A 132 -8.05 -16.88 52.01
C TRP A 132 -8.25 -17.38 50.56
N LEU A 133 -9.37 -16.98 49.85
CA LEU A 133 -9.70 -17.46 48.49
C LEU A 133 -10.05 -16.29 47.59
N ARG A 134 -9.20 -16.07 46.62
CA ARG A 134 -9.40 -15.05 45.57
C ARG A 134 -9.47 -15.72 44.19
N VAL A 135 -10.43 -15.28 43.39
CA VAL A 135 -10.61 -15.71 42.01
C VAL A 135 -10.47 -14.47 41.11
N GLU A 136 -9.65 -14.58 40.06
CA GLU A 136 -9.45 -13.55 39.05
C GLU A 136 -9.75 -14.16 37.68
N ASN A 137 -10.52 -13.48 36.86
CA ASN A 137 -10.68 -13.80 35.43
C ASN A 137 -10.34 -12.59 34.57
N THR A 138 -9.60 -12.82 33.51
CA THR A 138 -9.30 -11.82 32.49
C THR A 138 -9.64 -12.42 31.13
N THR A 139 -10.49 -11.72 30.38
CA THR A 139 -10.86 -12.06 29.01
C THR A 139 -10.46 -10.91 28.10
N ASP A 140 -9.70 -11.22 27.07
CA ASP A 140 -9.31 -10.30 26.00
C ASP A 140 -9.91 -10.80 24.70
N PHE A 141 -10.56 -9.91 23.95
CA PHE A 141 -11.10 -10.16 22.64
C PHE A 141 -10.54 -9.14 21.64
N MET A 142 -10.10 -9.59 20.46
CA MET A 142 -9.66 -8.76 19.36
C MET A 142 -10.35 -9.18 18.07
N TYR A 143 -10.89 -8.20 17.35
CA TYR A 143 -11.27 -8.32 15.95
C TYR A 143 -10.44 -7.39 15.10
N ARG A 144 -9.89 -7.88 14.00
CA ARG A 144 -9.17 -7.12 13.02
C ARG A 144 -9.73 -7.37 11.63
N TYR A 145 -9.91 -6.29 10.88
CA TYR A 145 -10.30 -6.31 9.48
C TYR A 145 -9.30 -5.49 8.66
N SER A 146 -8.76 -6.10 7.59
CA SER A 146 -7.76 -5.48 6.73
C SER A 146 -8.04 -5.86 5.27
N PRO A 147 -8.91 -5.11 4.58
CA PRO A 147 -9.12 -5.28 3.15
C PRO A 147 -7.92 -4.71 2.39
N GLN A 148 -7.49 -5.39 1.35
CA GLN A 148 -6.43 -4.96 0.46
C GLN A 148 -6.86 -5.17 -1.00
N PRO A 149 -6.67 -4.18 -1.90
CA PRO A 149 -6.93 -4.40 -3.31
C PRO A 149 -5.94 -5.44 -3.85
N THR A 150 -6.35 -6.22 -4.83
CA THR A 150 -5.48 -7.16 -5.54
C THR A 150 -5.27 -6.70 -6.97
N SER A 151 -4.06 -6.84 -7.50
CA SER A 151 -3.77 -6.50 -8.89
C SER A 151 -4.29 -7.59 -9.85
N ASN A 152 -4.56 -7.21 -11.10
CA ASN A 152 -4.98 -8.13 -12.16
C ASN A 152 -3.97 -9.23 -12.50
N THR A 153 -2.75 -9.14 -12.01
CA THR A 153 -1.70 -10.12 -12.28
C THR A 153 -1.79 -11.38 -11.41
N GLY A 154 -2.83 -11.48 -10.56
CA GLY A 154 -3.00 -12.59 -9.61
C GLY A 154 -1.94 -12.67 -8.52
N ILE A 155 -1.00 -11.73 -8.51
CA ILE A 155 0.05 -11.64 -7.50
C ILE A 155 -0.51 -10.88 -6.30
N SER A 156 -0.37 -11.45 -5.12
CA SER A 156 -0.77 -10.80 -3.86
C SER A 156 -0.18 -9.39 -3.76
N THR A 157 -1.01 -8.40 -3.56
CA THR A 157 -0.61 -7.00 -3.36
C THR A 157 -0.10 -6.76 -1.96
N THR A 158 0.98 -7.42 -1.60
CA THR A 158 1.75 -6.95 -0.45
C THR A 158 2.45 -5.65 -0.85
N PRO A 159 2.76 -4.76 0.08
CA PRO A 159 3.56 -3.56 -0.20
C PRO A 159 4.84 -3.86 -0.96
N MET A 160 5.44 -5.02 -0.71
CA MET A 160 6.60 -5.52 -1.44
C MET A 160 6.30 -5.77 -2.93
N THR A 161 5.13 -6.31 -3.27
CA THR A 161 4.75 -6.59 -4.65
C THR A 161 4.53 -5.32 -5.44
N VAL A 162 3.85 -4.33 -4.86
CA VAL A 162 3.65 -3.01 -5.49
C VAL A 162 5.00 -2.30 -5.68
N SER A 163 5.85 -2.29 -4.68
CA SER A 163 7.21 -1.73 -4.78
C SER A 163 8.03 -2.40 -5.89
N ARG A 164 7.91 -3.73 -6.02
CA ARG A 164 8.59 -4.46 -7.10
C ARG A 164 8.06 -4.11 -8.48
N MET A 165 6.74 -4.00 -8.64
CA MET A 165 6.14 -3.57 -9.92
C MET A 165 6.58 -2.17 -10.30
N LEU A 166 6.58 -1.22 -9.35
CA LEU A 166 7.07 0.14 -9.56
C LEU A 166 8.53 0.17 -9.98
N ASN A 167 9.38 -0.64 -9.37
CA ASN A 167 10.80 -0.70 -9.72
C ASN A 167 11.07 -1.29 -11.11
N HIS A 168 10.21 -2.18 -11.59
CA HIS A 168 10.44 -2.89 -12.85
C HIS A 168 9.69 -2.31 -14.06
N GLN A 169 8.56 -1.64 -13.86
CA GLN A 169 7.65 -1.25 -14.93
C GLN A 169 7.27 0.23 -14.94
N ALA A 170 7.52 0.95 -13.86
CA ALA A 170 7.13 2.35 -13.71
C ALA A 170 8.18 3.30 -14.30
N TYR A 171 8.33 3.25 -15.62
CA TYR A 171 9.25 4.17 -16.32
C TYR A 171 8.66 5.59 -16.32
N PRO A 172 9.43 6.60 -15.87
CA PRO A 172 8.91 7.97 -15.76
C PRO A 172 8.46 8.59 -17.08
N VAL A 173 9.00 8.11 -18.22
CA VAL A 173 8.60 8.57 -19.55
C VAL A 173 7.22 8.11 -19.98
N ALA A 174 6.68 7.06 -19.37
CA ALA A 174 5.36 6.55 -19.69
C ALA A 174 4.27 7.40 -19.02
N LEU A 175 3.18 7.63 -19.73
CA LEU A 175 1.97 8.26 -19.17
C LEU A 175 1.10 7.24 -18.46
N VAL A 176 0.20 7.71 -17.60
CA VAL A 176 -0.78 6.85 -16.91
C VAL A 176 -1.90 6.45 -17.88
N THR A 177 -2.43 7.41 -18.63
CA THR A 177 -3.50 7.20 -19.61
C THR A 177 -3.05 7.67 -20.98
N ASN A 178 -3.63 7.05 -22.01
CA ASN A 178 -3.55 7.49 -23.39
C ASN A 178 -4.39 8.76 -23.60
N PRO A 179 -4.15 9.53 -24.68
CA PRO A 179 -4.96 10.71 -25.00
C PRO A 179 -6.45 10.42 -25.22
N ASP A 180 -6.79 9.19 -25.59
CA ASP A 180 -8.17 8.72 -25.77
C ASP A 180 -8.82 8.25 -24.45
N GLY A 181 -8.11 8.37 -23.32
CA GLY A 181 -8.59 7.99 -21.99
C GLY A 181 -8.38 6.51 -21.64
N THR A 182 -7.87 5.70 -22.55
CA THR A 182 -7.54 4.30 -22.25
C THR A 182 -6.26 4.19 -21.39
N TRP A 183 -6.07 3.05 -20.73
CA TRP A 183 -4.85 2.81 -19.95
C TRP A 183 -3.64 2.56 -20.84
N THR A 184 -2.48 3.10 -20.44
CA THR A 184 -1.22 2.76 -21.09
C THR A 184 -0.76 1.37 -20.67
N GLU A 185 0.12 0.75 -21.48
CA GLU A 185 0.78 -0.50 -21.09
C GLU A 185 1.50 -0.38 -19.73
N ALA A 186 2.11 0.76 -19.45
CA ALA A 186 2.78 1.01 -18.18
C ALA A 186 1.80 1.00 -17.00
N ALA A 187 0.61 1.60 -17.15
CA ALA A 187 -0.42 1.58 -16.12
C ALA A 187 -0.96 0.15 -15.87
N VAL A 188 -1.07 -0.65 -16.93
CA VAL A 188 -1.47 -2.06 -16.81
C VAL A 188 -0.38 -2.90 -16.15
N TYR A 189 0.86 -2.79 -16.61
CA TYR A 189 1.98 -3.60 -16.08
C TYR A 189 2.41 -3.21 -14.67
N THR A 190 2.26 -1.95 -14.27
CA THR A 190 2.45 -1.53 -12.87
C THR A 190 1.31 -1.99 -11.96
N GLY A 191 0.20 -2.45 -12.53
CA GLY A 191 -1.00 -2.84 -11.80
C GLY A 191 -1.93 -1.68 -11.45
N TRP A 192 -1.61 -0.43 -11.82
CA TRP A 192 -2.42 0.75 -11.51
C TRP A 192 -3.84 0.66 -12.06
N ALA A 193 -3.97 0.30 -13.35
CA ALA A 193 -5.29 0.12 -13.97
C ALA A 193 -6.16 -0.88 -13.19
N GLY A 194 -5.56 -1.98 -12.72
CA GLY A 194 -6.23 -2.96 -11.88
C GLY A 194 -6.64 -2.43 -10.50
N PHE A 195 -5.88 -1.51 -9.92
CA PHE A 195 -6.26 -0.86 -8.66
C PHE A 195 -7.45 0.08 -8.84
N VAL A 196 -7.49 0.84 -9.93
CA VAL A 196 -8.55 1.82 -10.18
C VAL A 196 -9.86 1.15 -10.60
N GLU A 197 -9.79 0.19 -11.54
CA GLU A 197 -10.98 -0.45 -12.11
C GLU A 197 -11.33 -1.77 -11.43
N GLY A 198 -10.38 -2.34 -10.67
CA GLY A 198 -10.51 -3.69 -10.13
C GLY A 198 -11.50 -3.79 -8.98
N ASN A 199 -12.39 -4.79 -9.07
CA ASN A 199 -13.25 -5.20 -7.97
C ASN A 199 -12.67 -6.37 -7.17
N SER A 200 -11.39 -6.65 -7.35
CA SER A 200 -10.71 -7.76 -6.68
C SER A 200 -10.11 -7.31 -5.35
N TRP A 201 -10.56 -7.95 -4.28
CA TRP A 201 -10.14 -7.63 -2.92
C TRP A 201 -9.75 -8.87 -2.14
N ARG A 202 -8.66 -8.79 -1.43
CA ARG A 202 -8.33 -9.70 -0.35
C ARG A 202 -8.84 -9.10 0.96
N LYS A 203 -9.74 -9.81 1.65
CA LYS A 203 -10.36 -9.36 2.90
C LYS A 203 -9.89 -10.25 4.03
N ASP A 204 -8.88 -9.81 4.77
CA ASP A 204 -8.38 -10.54 5.92
C ASP A 204 -9.18 -10.15 7.17
N ARG A 205 -9.76 -11.15 7.84
CA ARG A 205 -10.45 -11.01 9.13
C ARG A 205 -9.78 -11.92 10.13
N LYS A 206 -9.45 -11.36 11.29
CA LYS A 206 -8.85 -12.11 12.37
C LYS A 206 -9.65 -11.90 13.66
N PHE A 207 -9.92 -13.01 14.32
CA PHE A 207 -10.54 -13.04 15.65
C PHE A 207 -9.57 -13.72 16.58
N ASP A 208 -9.25 -13.06 17.69
CA ASP A 208 -8.47 -13.65 18.77
C ASP A 208 -9.25 -13.49 20.07
N MET A 209 -9.32 -14.56 20.84
CA MET A 209 -9.91 -14.54 22.19
C MET A 209 -8.98 -15.25 23.15
N ASN A 210 -8.58 -14.55 24.20
CA ASN A 210 -7.81 -15.10 25.28
C ASN A 210 -8.61 -15.00 26.58
N ASN A 211 -8.69 -16.11 27.30
CA ASN A 211 -9.27 -16.14 28.64
C ASN A 211 -8.26 -16.73 29.62
N ARG A 212 -8.08 -16.07 30.75
CA ARG A 212 -7.23 -16.52 31.84
C ARG A 212 -8.03 -16.45 33.13
N THR A 213 -8.12 -17.59 33.82
CA THR A 213 -8.65 -17.67 35.16
C THR A 213 -7.51 -18.03 36.13
N ALA A 214 -7.40 -17.29 37.21
CA ALA A 214 -6.45 -17.56 38.28
C ALA A 214 -7.24 -17.73 39.61
N VAL A 215 -6.85 -18.72 40.40
CA VAL A 215 -7.34 -18.95 41.75
C VAL A 215 -6.15 -18.86 42.71
N THR A 216 -6.23 -17.99 43.68
CA THR A 216 -5.22 -17.83 44.73
C THR A 216 -5.76 -18.30 46.03
N ILE A 217 -5.04 -19.18 46.71
CA ILE A 217 -5.43 -19.75 48.01
C ILE A 217 -4.27 -19.46 49.00
N ASP A 218 -4.58 -18.71 50.04
CA ASP A 218 -3.67 -18.39 51.12
C ASP A 218 -3.90 -19.38 52.27
N LEU A 219 -3.04 -20.42 52.36
CA LEU A 219 -3.21 -21.51 53.28
C LEU A 219 -2.69 -21.22 54.72
N LEU A 220 -1.95 -20.13 54.89
CA LEU A 220 -1.33 -19.73 56.16
C LEU A 220 -1.62 -18.25 56.45
N LYS A 221 -2.53 -18.04 57.38
CA LYS A 221 -2.62 -16.83 58.22
C LYS A 221 -2.65 -17.23 59.67
#